data_7eedb1ac25706fc9d8c1b2c3843efb07
#
_entry.id   7eedb1ac25706fc9d8c1b2c3843efb07
#
_cell.length_a   1.000
_cell.length_b   1.000
_cell.length_c   1.000
_cell.angle_alpha   90.00
_cell.angle_beta   90.00
_cell.angle_gamma   90.00
#
_symmetry.space_group_name_H-M   'P 1'
#
loop_
_entity.id
_entity.type
_entity.pdbx_description
1 polymer ?
#
loop_
_entity_poly.entity_id
_entity_poly.type
_entity_poly.pdbx_seq_one_letter_code
_entity_poly.pdbx_strand_id
1 'polypeptide(L)'
;MNNQPIRGRGSSTNQSHRFTDEEIEYDLNEKTGQLKKPRRKILKDHTKGIISTNNSPDIPFDVSVNPYRGCEHGCAYCYARPTHEFLNMSAGLDFETKIVAKYDAPKLLRKTLATESWKPQVLVMSGVTDPYQPVEKELRITRQCIEVLAEARHPLVIITKNYGVTRDIDLLKQLANENAVRVVLSITSLQKELIGTLEPRTSRPKKRLQAVRELSSAGIPVQVNIAPIIPGLNDDEIVPIMEAAKEAGAESVSYTILRLPYSVKDIFLKWLEDHQPNRKQKVINKLRSLKDGQLNRSEFGERFRGKGAYGEQIRQLVDIHSKRLDLGKKREPLNCSAFRRPANGQLGLFSN
;
A
#
# COMPACT_ATOMS: atom_id res chain seq x y z
N MET A 1 20.02 -11.52 22.65
CA MET A 1 20.49 -10.22 22.11
C MET A 1 19.40 -9.18 22.32
N ASN A 2 19.71 -8.05 22.96
CA ASN A 2 18.73 -6.99 23.24
C ASN A 2 18.53 -6.16 21.96
N ASN A 3 17.65 -6.63 21.06
CA ASN A 3 17.33 -5.95 19.79
C ASN A 3 16.42 -4.76 20.07
N GLN A 4 17.00 -3.61 20.38
CA GLN A 4 16.25 -2.37 20.58
C GLN A 4 15.63 -1.90 19.24
N PRO A 5 14.44 -1.26 19.29
CA PRO A 5 13.78 -0.72 18.11
C PRO A 5 14.68 0.27 17.36
N ILE A 6 14.77 0.13 16.05
CA ILE A 6 15.53 1.05 15.21
C ILE A 6 14.62 2.25 14.86
N ARG A 7 15.01 3.44 15.32
CA ARG A 7 14.22 4.66 15.04
C ARG A 7 14.02 4.87 13.53
N GLY A 8 12.77 5.01 13.14
CA GLY A 8 12.37 5.23 11.74
C GLY A 8 12.30 3.95 10.90
N ARG A 9 12.24 2.77 11.56
CA ARG A 9 12.03 1.47 10.92
C ARG A 9 10.87 0.74 11.58
N GLY A 10 10.12 -0.04 10.82
CA GLY A 10 9.04 -0.88 11.32
C GLY A 10 9.50 -2.28 11.73
N SER A 11 10.66 -2.71 11.24
CA SER A 11 11.36 -3.91 11.71
C SER A 11 12.65 -3.53 12.44
N SER A 12 12.97 -4.27 13.49
CA SER A 12 14.22 -4.11 14.24
C SER A 12 15.32 -5.06 13.74
N THR A 13 14.97 -6.07 12.95
CA THR A 13 15.91 -7.13 12.50
C THR A 13 15.59 -7.59 11.09
N ASN A 14 16.55 -8.27 10.47
CA ASN A 14 16.28 -9.21 9.39
C ASN A 14 15.94 -10.57 9.99
N GLN A 15 15.00 -11.26 9.37
CA GLN A 15 14.62 -12.61 9.76
C GLN A 15 15.08 -13.57 8.66
N SER A 16 15.42 -14.81 9.03
CA SER A 16 15.59 -15.89 8.06
C SER A 16 14.32 -16.02 7.22
N HIS A 17 14.46 -16.29 5.96
CA HIS A 17 13.32 -16.43 5.05
C HIS A 17 13.06 -17.89 4.66
N ARG A 18 11.87 -18.16 4.14
CA ARG A 18 11.32 -19.51 3.90
C ARG A 18 12.10 -20.34 2.88
N PHE A 19 13.00 -19.75 2.11
CA PHE A 19 13.67 -20.38 0.98
C PHE A 19 15.16 -20.66 1.20
N THR A 20 15.72 -20.23 2.34
CA THR A 20 17.12 -20.51 2.72
C THR A 20 17.23 -20.80 4.20
N ASP A 21 18.18 -21.66 4.55
CA ASP A 21 18.57 -21.98 5.92
C ASP A 21 19.76 -21.13 6.39
N GLU A 22 19.97 -19.94 5.76
CA GLU A 22 21.07 -19.04 6.10
C GLU A 22 20.84 -18.39 7.46
N GLU A 23 21.84 -18.42 8.31
CA GLU A 23 21.88 -17.60 9.52
C GLU A 23 22.26 -16.17 9.18
N ILE A 24 21.51 -15.21 9.72
CA ILE A 24 21.76 -13.80 9.47
C ILE A 24 22.67 -13.26 10.56
N GLU A 25 23.94 -13.00 10.22
CA GLU A 25 24.83 -12.24 11.07
C GLU A 25 24.52 -10.76 11.00
N TYR A 26 24.52 -10.11 12.17
CA TYR A 26 24.25 -8.69 12.29
C TYR A 26 25.54 -7.90 12.46
N ASP A 27 25.70 -6.90 11.60
CA ASP A 27 26.80 -5.95 11.69
C ASP A 27 26.56 -4.99 12.88
N LEU A 28 27.24 -5.23 13.99
CA LEU A 28 27.12 -4.43 15.20
C LEU A 28 28.10 -3.27 15.17
N ASN A 29 27.69 -2.16 15.78
CA ASN A 29 28.60 -1.05 16.01
C ASN A 29 29.54 -1.42 17.15
N GLU A 30 30.84 -1.49 16.87
CA GLU A 30 31.88 -1.92 17.80
C GLU A 30 31.91 -1.09 19.12
N LYS A 31 31.52 0.19 19.05
CA LYS A 31 31.53 1.10 20.20
C LYS A 31 30.29 1.00 21.08
N THR A 32 29.14 0.65 20.50
CA THR A 32 27.84 0.68 21.21
C THR A 32 27.19 -0.68 21.35
N GLY A 33 27.71 -1.73 20.68
CA GLY A 33 27.09 -3.04 20.61
C GLY A 33 25.69 -3.07 19.95
N GLN A 34 25.24 -1.94 19.40
CA GLN A 34 23.94 -1.82 18.73
C GLN A 34 24.05 -2.15 17.24
N LEU A 35 22.94 -2.56 16.65
CA LEU A 35 22.86 -2.75 15.20
C LEU A 35 23.24 -1.46 14.46
N LYS A 36 24.16 -1.56 13.51
CA LYS A 36 24.43 -0.44 12.61
C LYS A 36 23.14 -0.09 11.87
N LYS A 37 22.79 1.20 11.83
CA LYS A 37 21.60 1.65 11.07
C LYS A 37 21.76 1.25 9.61
N PRO A 38 20.88 0.41 9.07
CA PRO A 38 20.99 -0.02 7.69
C PRO A 38 20.79 1.18 6.75
N ARG A 39 21.73 1.36 5.82
CA ARG A 39 21.64 2.39 4.78
C ARG A 39 20.74 1.90 3.65
N ARG A 40 19.99 2.83 3.04
CA ARG A 40 19.23 2.54 1.82
C ARG A 40 20.18 2.11 0.70
N LYS A 41 19.81 1.03 0.01
CA LYS A 41 20.41 0.60 -1.25
C LYS A 41 19.33 0.57 -2.32
N ILE A 42 19.61 1.17 -3.49
CA ILE A 42 18.72 1.11 -4.65
C ILE A 42 19.36 0.12 -5.62
N LEU A 43 18.62 -0.93 -5.95
CA LEU A 43 19.02 -1.98 -6.89
C LEU A 43 18.21 -1.83 -8.17
N LYS A 44 18.83 -2.12 -9.32
CA LYS A 44 18.12 -2.13 -10.61
C LYS A 44 17.36 -3.44 -10.80
N ASP A 45 16.08 -3.35 -11.18
CA ASP A 45 15.29 -4.51 -11.61
C ASP A 45 15.51 -4.76 -13.12
N HIS A 46 15.72 -6.00 -13.48
CA HIS A 46 15.88 -6.44 -14.87
C HIS A 46 14.61 -7.15 -15.41
N THR A 47 13.45 -6.85 -14.84
CA THR A 47 12.17 -7.43 -15.29
C THR A 47 11.89 -7.12 -16.76
N LYS A 48 11.32 -8.09 -17.46
CA LYS A 48 10.92 -7.95 -18.88
C LYS A 48 9.45 -7.58 -19.03
N GLY A 49 8.66 -7.67 -17.96
CA GLY A 49 7.25 -7.32 -17.92
C GLY A 49 6.93 -6.48 -16.69
N ILE A 50 5.96 -5.56 -16.81
CA ILE A 50 5.58 -4.64 -15.74
C ILE A 50 4.21 -4.95 -15.15
N ILE A 51 3.33 -5.59 -15.92
CA ILE A 51 2.00 -5.99 -15.46
C ILE A 51 2.10 -7.27 -14.66
N SER A 52 1.49 -7.27 -13.48
CA SER A 52 1.27 -8.47 -12.67
C SER A 52 -0.20 -8.81 -12.68
N THR A 53 -0.54 -10.08 -12.89
CA THR A 53 -1.90 -10.58 -12.87
C THR A 53 -2.28 -11.09 -11.47
N ASN A 54 -3.56 -11.04 -11.15
CA ASN A 54 -4.13 -11.53 -9.91
C ASN A 54 -5.43 -12.29 -10.22
N ASN A 55 -5.57 -13.48 -9.67
CA ASN A 55 -6.76 -14.33 -9.80
C ASN A 55 -7.49 -14.53 -8.46
N SER A 56 -7.23 -13.68 -7.49
CA SER A 56 -7.77 -13.78 -6.13
C SER A 56 -9.21 -13.25 -6.11
N PRO A 57 -10.23 -14.06 -5.76
CA PRO A 57 -11.64 -13.67 -5.90
C PRO A 57 -12.08 -12.55 -4.94
N ASP A 58 -11.30 -12.27 -3.90
CA ASP A 58 -11.58 -11.24 -2.90
C ASP A 58 -10.77 -9.92 -3.10
N ILE A 59 -10.06 -9.82 -4.22
CA ILE A 59 -9.37 -8.60 -4.65
C ILE A 59 -10.07 -8.06 -5.90
N PRO A 60 -10.59 -6.82 -5.87
CA PRO A 60 -11.45 -6.29 -6.93
C PRO A 60 -10.68 -5.77 -8.15
N PHE A 61 -9.59 -6.43 -8.54
CA PHE A 61 -8.83 -6.10 -9.75
C PHE A 61 -7.98 -7.30 -10.19
N ASP A 62 -7.80 -7.44 -11.49
CA ASP A 62 -7.07 -8.56 -12.10
C ASP A 62 -5.62 -8.21 -12.44
N VAL A 63 -5.31 -6.94 -12.59
CA VAL A 63 -3.98 -6.48 -13.02
C VAL A 63 -3.45 -5.34 -12.16
N SER A 64 -2.15 -5.36 -11.95
CA SER A 64 -1.44 -4.31 -11.21
C SER A 64 -0.09 -3.96 -11.81
N VAL A 65 0.36 -2.75 -11.49
CA VAL A 65 1.70 -2.22 -11.78
C VAL A 65 2.37 -1.81 -10.48
N ASN A 66 3.62 -2.24 -10.32
CA ASN A 66 4.45 -1.87 -9.21
C ASN A 66 5.81 -1.37 -9.72
N PRO A 67 6.08 -0.05 -9.69
CA PRO A 67 7.34 0.52 -10.18
C PRO A 67 8.57 0.11 -9.37
N TYR A 68 8.35 -0.43 -8.17
CA TYR A 68 9.39 -0.85 -7.24
C TYR A 68 9.08 -2.23 -6.66
N ARG A 69 10.10 -2.85 -6.02
CA ARG A 69 9.95 -3.94 -5.04
C ARG A 69 10.59 -3.48 -3.74
N GLY A 70 10.03 -3.90 -2.60
CA GLY A 70 10.35 -3.32 -1.30
C GLY A 70 9.67 -1.97 -1.09
N CYS A 71 9.67 -1.47 0.14
CA CYS A 71 9.00 -0.23 0.47
C CYS A 71 9.65 0.48 1.66
N GLU A 72 10.20 1.66 1.42
CA GLU A 72 10.82 2.47 2.47
C GLU A 72 9.84 2.96 3.55
N HIS A 73 8.52 2.88 3.34
CA HIS A 73 7.55 3.26 4.37
C HIS A 73 7.72 2.47 5.67
N GLY A 74 8.18 1.22 5.57
CA GLY A 74 8.56 0.43 6.71
C GLY A 74 7.40 0.07 7.65
N CYS A 75 6.16 -0.04 7.16
CA CYS A 75 5.03 -0.43 8.01
C CYS A 75 5.29 -1.78 8.66
N ALA A 76 5.16 -1.87 9.99
CA ALA A 76 5.48 -3.09 10.75
C ALA A 76 4.56 -4.28 10.42
N TYR A 77 3.38 -4.01 9.90
CA TYR A 77 2.35 -5.00 9.54
C TYR A 77 2.27 -5.28 8.03
N CYS A 78 3.16 -4.74 7.20
CA CYS A 78 2.98 -4.77 5.76
C CYS A 78 2.95 -6.19 5.20
N TYR A 79 1.81 -6.60 4.64
CA TYR A 79 1.60 -7.93 4.06
C TYR A 79 2.48 -8.20 2.83
N ALA A 80 3.07 -7.17 2.24
CA ALA A 80 3.94 -7.29 1.08
C ALA A 80 5.40 -7.68 1.44
N ARG A 81 5.77 -7.60 2.72
CA ARG A 81 7.13 -7.93 3.18
C ARG A 81 7.66 -9.29 2.70
N PRO A 82 6.87 -10.38 2.74
CA PRO A 82 7.32 -11.68 2.25
C PRO A 82 7.63 -11.75 0.74
N THR A 83 7.25 -10.73 -0.03
CA THR A 83 7.64 -10.68 -1.45
C THR A 83 9.14 -10.47 -1.66
N HIS A 84 9.85 -9.96 -0.66
CA HIS A 84 11.30 -9.80 -0.69
C HIS A 84 12.03 -11.15 -0.58
N GLU A 85 11.42 -12.13 0.06
CA GLU A 85 11.96 -13.48 0.18
C GLU A 85 12.16 -14.14 -1.21
N PHE A 86 11.32 -13.82 -2.20
CA PHE A 86 11.51 -14.26 -3.60
C PHE A 86 12.74 -13.62 -4.29
N LEU A 87 13.36 -12.63 -3.67
CA LEU A 87 14.58 -11.98 -4.13
C LEU A 87 15.80 -12.43 -3.31
N ASN A 88 15.65 -13.47 -2.52
CA ASN A 88 16.66 -13.93 -1.54
C ASN A 88 17.06 -12.81 -0.55
N MET A 89 16.06 -12.02 -0.10
CA MET A 89 16.23 -10.94 0.85
C MET A 89 15.24 -11.08 2.00
N SER A 90 15.61 -10.60 3.19
CA SER A 90 14.74 -10.67 4.36
C SER A 90 13.49 -9.79 4.21
N ALA A 91 12.36 -10.27 4.71
CA ALA A 91 11.13 -9.51 4.89
C ALA A 91 11.23 -8.41 5.97
N GLY A 92 12.29 -8.42 6.76
CA GLY A 92 12.58 -7.45 7.81
C GLY A 92 13.13 -6.13 7.29
N LEU A 93 14.34 -5.79 7.72
CA LEU A 93 15.01 -4.54 7.33
C LEU A 93 15.34 -4.46 5.84
N ASP A 94 15.61 -5.59 5.19
CA ASP A 94 15.92 -5.59 3.76
C ASP A 94 14.74 -5.07 2.93
N PHE A 95 13.50 -5.43 3.28
CA PHE A 95 12.31 -4.92 2.63
C PHE A 95 12.20 -3.38 2.69
N GLU A 96 12.74 -2.77 3.75
CA GLU A 96 12.69 -1.32 3.98
C GLU A 96 13.89 -0.57 3.42
N THR A 97 14.98 -1.26 3.11
CA THR A 97 16.29 -0.65 2.84
C THR A 97 16.92 -1.06 1.51
N LYS A 98 16.59 -2.24 0.99
CA LYS A 98 17.02 -2.72 -0.32
C LYS A 98 15.87 -2.57 -1.32
N ILE A 99 15.74 -1.36 -1.89
CA ILE A 99 14.66 -1.06 -2.83
C ILE A 99 15.11 -1.43 -4.24
N VAL A 100 14.33 -2.27 -4.92
CA VAL A 100 14.59 -2.66 -6.30
C VAL A 100 13.74 -1.78 -7.22
N ALA A 101 14.38 -0.92 -8.01
CA ALA A 101 13.74 0.06 -8.88
C ALA A 101 13.65 -0.45 -10.33
N LYS A 102 12.45 -0.39 -10.89
CA LYS A 102 12.16 -0.78 -12.28
C LYS A 102 12.27 0.43 -13.19
N TYR A 103 13.51 0.85 -13.49
CA TYR A 103 13.78 2.04 -14.31
C TYR A 103 13.09 1.99 -15.68
N ASP A 104 12.97 0.80 -16.26
CA ASP A 104 12.33 0.60 -17.56
C ASP A 104 10.79 0.46 -17.48
N ALA A 105 10.18 0.63 -16.29
CA ALA A 105 8.75 0.45 -16.09
C ALA A 105 7.88 1.30 -17.05
N PRO A 106 8.14 2.59 -17.28
CA PRO A 106 7.33 3.40 -18.20
C PRO A 106 7.41 2.88 -19.65
N LYS A 107 8.60 2.50 -20.08
CA LYS A 107 8.83 1.93 -21.43
C LYS A 107 8.13 0.58 -21.61
N LEU A 108 8.26 -0.30 -20.60
CA LEU A 108 7.58 -1.62 -20.62
C LEU A 108 6.06 -1.47 -20.58
N LEU A 109 5.56 -0.50 -19.79
CA LEU A 109 4.13 -0.20 -19.74
C LEU A 109 3.62 0.27 -21.09
N ARG A 110 4.25 1.26 -21.71
CA ARG A 110 3.92 1.75 -23.04
C ARG A 110 3.90 0.60 -24.06
N LYS A 111 4.95 -0.22 -24.07
CA LYS A 111 5.02 -1.39 -24.96
C LYS A 111 3.84 -2.34 -24.75
N THR A 112 3.47 -2.62 -23.50
CA THR A 112 2.34 -3.51 -23.20
C THR A 112 1.02 -2.91 -23.67
N LEU A 113 0.76 -1.63 -23.39
CA LEU A 113 -0.47 -0.95 -23.79
C LEU A 113 -0.60 -0.80 -25.30
N ALA A 114 0.51 -0.77 -26.04
CA ALA A 114 0.56 -0.66 -27.49
C ALA A 114 0.24 -1.98 -28.21
N THR A 115 0.27 -3.14 -27.52
CA THR A 115 -0.04 -4.42 -28.17
C THR A 115 -1.52 -4.54 -28.53
N GLU A 116 -1.82 -5.15 -29.65
CA GLU A 116 -3.23 -5.39 -30.10
C GLU A 116 -3.99 -6.28 -29.13
N SER A 117 -3.30 -7.24 -28.51
CA SER A 117 -3.89 -8.15 -27.52
C SER A 117 -4.26 -7.50 -26.21
N TRP A 118 -3.75 -6.29 -25.91
CA TRP A 118 -4.10 -5.59 -24.69
C TRP A 118 -5.55 -5.11 -24.72
N LYS A 119 -6.34 -5.60 -23.75
CA LYS A 119 -7.71 -5.14 -23.51
C LYS A 119 -7.71 -4.22 -22.29
N PRO A 120 -8.21 -2.98 -22.41
CA PRO A 120 -8.24 -2.04 -21.30
C PRO A 120 -9.12 -2.58 -20.16
N GLN A 121 -8.56 -2.56 -18.96
CA GLN A 121 -9.21 -2.97 -17.73
C GLN A 121 -8.62 -2.14 -16.59
N VAL A 122 -9.27 -2.09 -15.42
CA VAL A 122 -8.78 -1.30 -14.30
C VAL A 122 -7.40 -1.77 -13.85
N LEU A 123 -6.39 -0.92 -14.02
CA LEU A 123 -5.02 -1.18 -13.58
C LEU A 123 -4.80 -0.59 -12.18
N VAL A 124 -4.35 -1.40 -11.24
CA VAL A 124 -4.02 -0.92 -9.89
C VAL A 124 -2.53 -0.62 -9.78
N MET A 125 -2.18 0.61 -9.45
CA MET A 125 -0.80 0.99 -9.12
C MET A 125 -0.60 0.88 -7.62
N SER A 126 -0.11 -0.23 -7.19
CA SER A 126 0.21 -0.70 -5.84
C SER A 126 0.14 -2.24 -5.78
N GLY A 127 0.09 -2.81 -4.58
CA GLY A 127 -0.11 -4.24 -4.32
C GLY A 127 1.03 -4.84 -3.52
N VAL A 128 2.27 -4.66 -3.95
CA VAL A 128 3.46 -5.17 -3.24
C VAL A 128 4.43 -4.05 -2.81
N THR A 129 4.10 -2.80 -3.12
CA THR A 129 4.86 -1.60 -2.70
C THR A 129 3.93 -0.40 -2.66
N ASP A 130 4.37 0.69 -2.06
CA ASP A 130 3.69 1.99 -2.22
C ASP A 130 4.34 2.77 -3.36
N PRO A 131 3.58 3.21 -4.37
CA PRO A 131 4.12 3.92 -5.52
C PRO A 131 4.74 5.28 -5.16
N TYR A 132 4.37 5.86 -4.03
CA TYR A 132 4.88 7.15 -3.54
C TYR A 132 5.78 7.00 -2.31
N GLN A 133 6.43 5.85 -2.14
CA GLN A 133 7.45 5.68 -1.11
C GLN A 133 8.59 6.72 -1.26
N PRO A 134 9.41 7.00 -0.23
CA PRO A 134 10.39 8.10 -0.25
C PRO A 134 11.30 8.16 -1.48
N VAL A 135 11.76 7.03 -2.01
CA VAL A 135 12.63 6.97 -3.20
C VAL A 135 11.97 7.54 -4.45
N GLU A 136 10.65 7.54 -4.53
CA GLU A 136 9.91 8.09 -5.68
C GLU A 136 10.11 9.62 -5.85
N LYS A 137 10.48 10.33 -4.77
CA LYS A 137 10.83 11.75 -4.86
C LYS A 137 12.06 11.98 -5.75
N GLU A 138 12.98 11.03 -5.77
CA GLU A 138 14.23 11.07 -6.52
C GLU A 138 14.07 10.48 -7.92
N LEU A 139 13.50 9.26 -8.00
CA LEU A 139 13.50 8.49 -9.25
C LEU A 139 12.32 8.82 -10.18
N ARG A 140 11.20 9.27 -9.64
CA ARG A 140 9.98 9.66 -10.40
C ARG A 140 9.46 8.60 -11.39
N ILE A 141 9.70 7.32 -11.11
CA ILE A 141 9.27 6.22 -12.00
C ILE A 141 7.75 6.08 -11.98
N THR A 142 7.10 6.28 -10.82
CA THR A 142 5.63 6.29 -10.70
C THR A 142 5.04 7.38 -11.57
N ARG A 143 5.56 8.62 -11.51
CA ARG A 143 5.09 9.72 -12.34
C ARG A 143 5.19 9.39 -13.83
N GLN A 144 6.34 8.89 -14.28
CA GLN A 144 6.53 8.50 -15.67
C GLN A 144 5.56 7.39 -16.13
N CYS A 145 5.23 6.44 -15.24
CA CYS A 145 4.17 5.45 -15.53
C CYS A 145 2.79 6.10 -15.64
N ILE A 146 2.47 7.09 -14.79
CA ILE A 146 1.20 7.82 -14.86
C ILE A 146 1.12 8.67 -16.13
N GLU A 147 2.22 9.26 -16.60
CA GLU A 147 2.30 9.97 -17.88
C GLU A 147 1.87 9.07 -19.04
N VAL A 148 2.39 7.83 -19.08
CA VAL A 148 1.98 6.83 -20.09
C VAL A 148 0.50 6.48 -19.98
N LEU A 149 -0.02 6.32 -18.76
CA LEU A 149 -1.42 5.99 -18.53
C LEU A 149 -2.36 7.16 -18.87
N ALA A 150 -1.94 8.40 -18.59
CA ALA A 150 -2.70 9.60 -18.92
C ALA A 150 -2.79 9.80 -20.44
N GLU A 151 -1.67 9.66 -21.16
CA GLU A 151 -1.65 9.67 -22.64
C GLU A 151 -2.59 8.63 -23.22
N ALA A 152 -2.56 7.42 -22.67
CA ALA A 152 -3.42 6.32 -23.10
C ALA A 152 -4.87 6.42 -22.59
N ARG A 153 -5.24 7.38 -21.75
CA ARG A 153 -6.52 7.47 -21.01
C ARG A 153 -6.92 6.14 -20.38
N HIS A 154 -5.91 5.46 -19.83
CA HIS A 154 -6.09 4.11 -19.29
C HIS A 154 -6.70 4.15 -17.89
N PRO A 155 -7.73 3.33 -17.57
CA PRO A 155 -8.34 3.31 -16.25
C PRO A 155 -7.33 2.88 -15.16
N LEU A 156 -7.18 3.72 -14.12
CA LEU A 156 -6.16 3.63 -13.09
C LEU A 156 -6.75 3.76 -11.68
N VAL A 157 -6.37 2.87 -10.78
CA VAL A 157 -6.55 3.04 -9.34
C VAL A 157 -5.18 3.13 -8.67
N ILE A 158 -4.95 4.18 -7.91
CA ILE A 158 -3.72 4.35 -7.11
C ILE A 158 -4.04 4.11 -5.65
N ILE A 159 -3.25 3.26 -4.97
CA ILE A 159 -3.38 3.05 -3.52
C ILE A 159 -2.08 3.49 -2.84
N THR A 160 -2.18 4.44 -1.91
CA THR A 160 -0.99 4.97 -1.23
C THR A 160 -1.27 5.44 0.21
N LYS A 161 -0.21 5.53 1.01
CA LYS A 161 -0.16 6.17 2.34
C LYS A 161 0.59 7.50 2.31
N ASN A 162 0.87 8.02 1.11
CA ASN A 162 1.77 9.16 0.96
C ASN A 162 1.06 10.39 0.35
N TYR A 163 1.29 11.54 0.97
CA TYR A 163 0.88 12.84 0.45
C TYR A 163 1.48 13.14 -0.94
N GLY A 164 2.61 12.51 -1.27
CA GLY A 164 3.30 12.69 -2.55
C GLY A 164 2.44 12.46 -3.80
N VAL A 165 1.29 11.80 -3.68
CA VAL A 165 0.33 11.64 -4.78
C VAL A 165 -0.20 12.97 -5.30
N THR A 166 -0.23 14.03 -4.47
CA THR A 166 -0.67 15.38 -4.86
C THR A 166 0.31 16.04 -5.85
N ARG A 167 1.56 15.58 -5.95
CA ARG A 167 2.51 16.02 -6.96
C ARG A 167 1.99 15.81 -8.39
N ASP A 168 1.21 14.77 -8.59
CA ASP A 168 0.79 14.30 -9.91
C ASP A 168 -0.68 14.66 -10.23
N ILE A 169 -1.26 15.65 -9.50
CA ILE A 169 -2.64 16.15 -9.72
C ILE A 169 -2.88 16.58 -11.18
N ASP A 170 -1.87 17.16 -11.83
CA ASP A 170 -1.93 17.57 -13.23
C ASP A 170 -2.30 16.40 -14.18
N LEU A 171 -1.68 15.24 -14.00
CA LEU A 171 -1.94 14.03 -14.77
C LEU A 171 -3.23 13.31 -14.32
N LEU A 172 -3.44 13.25 -13.01
CA LEU A 172 -4.63 12.59 -12.44
C LEU A 172 -5.91 13.32 -12.82
N LYS A 173 -5.88 14.65 -12.94
CA LYS A 173 -7.00 15.45 -13.42
C LYS A 173 -7.36 15.14 -14.88
N GLN A 174 -6.37 14.91 -15.74
CA GLN A 174 -6.61 14.49 -17.13
C GLN A 174 -7.38 13.16 -17.17
N LEU A 175 -6.98 12.19 -16.35
CA LEU A 175 -7.67 10.91 -16.23
C LEU A 175 -9.05 11.04 -15.58
N ALA A 176 -9.21 11.94 -14.60
CA ALA A 176 -10.50 12.19 -13.94
C ALA A 176 -11.55 12.75 -14.90
N ASN A 177 -11.16 13.63 -15.83
CA ASN A 177 -12.03 14.15 -16.88
C ASN A 177 -12.62 13.05 -17.80
N GLU A 178 -11.95 11.91 -17.90
CA GLU A 178 -12.40 10.74 -18.67
C GLU A 178 -13.09 9.68 -17.78
N ASN A 179 -13.33 9.95 -16.49
CA ASN A 179 -13.74 8.96 -15.48
C ASN A 179 -12.80 7.74 -15.45
N ALA A 180 -11.51 7.95 -15.64
CA ALA A 180 -10.51 6.90 -15.77
C ALA A 180 -9.53 6.84 -14.58
N VAL A 181 -9.80 7.50 -13.46
CA VAL A 181 -8.94 7.42 -12.28
C VAL A 181 -9.71 7.41 -10.97
N ARG A 182 -9.14 6.73 -9.97
CA ARG A 182 -9.51 6.82 -8.56
C ARG A 182 -8.26 6.75 -7.70
N VAL A 183 -8.18 7.62 -6.69
CA VAL A 183 -7.11 7.57 -5.71
C VAL A 183 -7.63 7.02 -4.39
N VAL A 184 -6.94 6.04 -3.82
CA VAL A 184 -7.26 5.42 -2.53
C VAL A 184 -6.19 5.80 -1.52
N LEU A 185 -6.54 6.67 -0.56
CA LEU A 185 -5.66 7.01 0.56
C LEU A 185 -5.91 6.05 1.71
N SER A 186 -4.86 5.34 2.14
CA SER A 186 -4.96 4.48 3.33
C SER A 186 -4.69 5.30 4.58
N ILE A 187 -5.64 5.30 5.53
CA ILE A 187 -5.52 5.94 6.84
C ILE A 187 -5.71 4.87 7.90
N THR A 188 -4.65 4.58 8.64
CA THR A 188 -4.64 3.50 9.65
C THR A 188 -5.05 4.04 11.02
N SER A 189 -4.66 5.26 11.35
CA SER A 189 -4.96 5.94 12.62
C SER A 189 -4.79 7.44 12.44
N LEU A 190 -5.46 8.22 13.27
CA LEU A 190 -5.28 9.68 13.40
C LEU A 190 -4.22 10.04 14.44
N GLN A 191 -3.80 9.08 15.27
CA GLN A 191 -2.81 9.26 16.35
C GLN A 191 -1.41 9.33 15.76
N LYS A 192 -0.78 10.50 15.87
CA LYS A 192 0.56 10.78 15.34
C LYS A 192 1.63 9.87 15.96
N GLU A 193 1.51 9.58 17.24
CA GLU A 193 2.44 8.77 18.03
C GLU A 193 2.40 7.31 17.56
N LEU A 194 1.21 6.74 17.40
CA LEU A 194 1.02 5.38 16.89
C LEU A 194 1.60 5.25 15.47
N ILE A 195 1.24 6.16 14.56
CA ILE A 195 1.76 6.16 13.19
C ILE A 195 3.27 6.35 13.15
N GLY A 196 3.83 7.08 14.14
CA GLY A 196 5.27 7.32 14.24
C GLY A 196 6.12 6.07 14.37
N THR A 197 5.59 5.02 14.97
CA THR A 197 6.28 3.73 15.16
C THR A 197 5.74 2.64 14.23
N LEU A 198 4.44 2.62 13.98
CA LEU A 198 3.76 1.60 13.17
C LEU A 198 4.02 1.76 11.66
N GLU A 199 4.11 3.02 11.20
CA GLU A 199 4.30 3.41 9.78
C GLU A 199 5.34 4.54 9.66
N PRO A 200 6.59 4.31 10.09
CA PRO A 200 7.53 5.37 10.48
C PRO A 200 7.89 6.37 9.37
N ARG A 201 7.82 5.96 8.11
CA ARG A 201 8.25 6.77 6.95
C ARG A 201 7.11 7.10 5.98
N THR A 202 5.87 6.87 6.38
CA THR A 202 4.68 7.30 5.64
C THR A 202 4.36 8.77 5.92
N SER A 203 3.44 9.34 5.17
CA SER A 203 2.89 10.66 5.51
C SER A 203 2.07 10.61 6.80
N ARG A 204 2.21 11.64 7.64
CA ARG A 204 1.44 11.75 8.88
C ARG A 204 -0.07 11.87 8.57
N PRO A 205 -0.96 11.47 9.52
CA PRO A 205 -2.41 11.43 9.27
C PRO A 205 -2.97 12.76 8.72
N LYS A 206 -2.61 13.89 9.32
CA LYS A 206 -3.02 15.23 8.84
C LYS A 206 -2.62 15.48 7.37
N LYS A 207 -1.44 15.01 6.95
CA LYS A 207 -0.99 15.15 5.57
C LYS A 207 -1.75 14.23 4.60
N ARG A 208 -2.17 13.03 5.06
CA ARG A 208 -3.02 12.15 4.24
C ARG A 208 -4.40 12.76 4.04
N LEU A 209 -5.01 13.32 5.09
CA LEU A 209 -6.28 14.05 4.98
C LEU A 209 -6.15 15.31 4.11
N GLN A 210 -5.02 16.00 4.19
CA GLN A 210 -4.72 17.13 3.28
C GLN A 210 -4.65 16.64 1.83
N ALA A 211 -4.03 15.48 1.55
CA ALA A 211 -4.01 14.89 0.20
C ALA A 211 -5.44 14.57 -0.29
N VAL A 212 -6.30 14.02 0.58
CA VAL A 212 -7.71 13.79 0.24
C VAL A 212 -8.36 15.10 -0.19
N ARG A 213 -8.18 16.19 0.59
CA ARG A 213 -8.78 17.51 0.29
C ARG A 213 -8.27 18.09 -1.02
N GLU A 214 -6.96 18.06 -1.25
CA GLU A 214 -6.37 18.63 -2.47
C GLU A 214 -6.80 17.87 -3.73
N LEU A 215 -6.81 16.53 -3.67
CA LEU A 215 -7.28 15.71 -4.78
C LEU A 215 -8.77 15.92 -5.07
N SER A 216 -9.61 15.88 -4.04
CA SER A 216 -11.06 16.12 -4.17
C SER A 216 -11.35 17.52 -4.72
N SER A 217 -10.67 18.54 -4.21
CA SER A 217 -10.81 19.93 -4.72
C SER A 217 -10.36 20.07 -6.18
N ALA A 218 -9.49 19.19 -6.66
CA ALA A 218 -9.07 19.13 -8.05
C ALA A 218 -10.03 18.32 -8.95
N GLY A 219 -11.13 17.80 -8.42
CA GLY A 219 -12.11 16.98 -9.14
C GLY A 219 -11.65 15.52 -9.34
N ILE A 220 -10.67 15.05 -8.57
CA ILE A 220 -10.19 13.68 -8.64
C ILE A 220 -10.95 12.84 -7.61
N PRO A 221 -11.64 11.74 -8.02
CA PRO A 221 -12.37 10.88 -7.09
C PRO A 221 -11.45 10.24 -6.05
N VAL A 222 -11.74 10.45 -4.76
CA VAL A 222 -10.94 9.92 -3.65
C VAL A 222 -11.75 8.96 -2.78
N GLN A 223 -11.14 7.82 -2.50
CA GLN A 223 -11.58 6.87 -1.48
C GLN A 223 -10.61 6.88 -0.31
N VAL A 224 -11.12 6.74 0.91
CA VAL A 224 -10.29 6.42 2.07
C VAL A 224 -10.42 4.94 2.40
N ASN A 225 -9.27 4.28 2.58
CA ASN A 225 -9.21 2.90 3.06
C ASN A 225 -8.71 2.90 4.51
N ILE A 226 -9.57 2.50 5.45
CA ILE A 226 -9.22 2.32 6.87
C ILE A 226 -8.44 1.00 6.96
N ALA A 227 -7.12 1.06 6.78
CA ALA A 227 -6.32 -0.15 6.57
C ALA A 227 -4.88 -0.06 7.09
N PRO A 228 -4.53 -1.03 7.95
CA PRO A 228 -5.42 -2.03 8.53
C PRO A 228 -6.16 -1.53 9.77
N ILE A 229 -7.34 -2.08 10.03
CA ILE A 229 -7.93 -2.07 11.37
C ILE A 229 -7.17 -3.12 12.19
N ILE A 230 -6.58 -2.69 13.29
CA ILE A 230 -5.86 -3.52 14.26
C ILE A 230 -6.71 -3.63 15.50
N PRO A 231 -7.44 -4.72 15.70
CA PRO A 231 -8.36 -4.90 16.81
C PRO A 231 -7.68 -4.70 18.18
N GLY A 232 -8.25 -3.82 19.00
CA GLY A 232 -7.70 -3.47 20.31
C GLY A 232 -6.61 -2.39 20.30
N LEU A 233 -6.28 -1.85 19.11
CA LEU A 233 -5.26 -0.81 18.97
C LEU A 233 -5.81 0.48 18.34
N ASN A 234 -6.52 0.38 17.21
CA ASN A 234 -7.10 1.51 16.47
C ASN A 234 -8.54 1.30 16.02
N ASP A 235 -9.20 0.28 16.52
CA ASP A 235 -10.59 -0.05 16.17
C ASP A 235 -11.61 0.98 16.71
N ASP A 236 -11.24 1.75 17.71
CA ASP A 236 -11.99 2.90 18.23
C ASP A 236 -11.91 4.14 17.31
N GLU A 237 -10.96 4.18 16.38
CA GLU A 237 -10.78 5.29 15.45
C GLU A 237 -11.57 5.14 14.13
N ILE A 238 -12.31 4.04 13.93
CA ILE A 238 -13.03 3.80 12.66
C ILE A 238 -13.96 4.98 12.33
N VAL A 239 -14.83 5.37 13.25
CA VAL A 239 -15.78 6.47 13.04
C VAL A 239 -15.08 7.83 12.92
N PRO A 240 -14.16 8.21 13.81
CA PRO A 240 -13.37 9.43 13.66
C PRO A 240 -12.64 9.54 12.30
N ILE A 241 -12.08 8.44 11.79
CA ILE A 241 -11.44 8.43 10.46
C ILE A 241 -12.47 8.67 9.36
N MET A 242 -13.66 8.05 9.45
CA MET A 242 -14.72 8.24 8.46
C MET A 242 -15.22 9.69 8.43
N GLU A 243 -15.41 10.31 9.59
CA GLU A 243 -15.84 11.70 9.72
C GLU A 243 -14.78 12.65 9.13
N ALA A 244 -13.51 12.47 9.51
CA ALA A 244 -12.41 13.24 8.96
C ALA A 244 -12.22 13.04 7.44
N ALA A 245 -12.45 11.83 6.94
CA ALA A 245 -12.40 11.53 5.51
C ALA A 245 -13.52 12.27 4.74
N LYS A 246 -14.75 12.26 5.28
CA LYS A 246 -15.88 13.00 4.70
C LYS A 246 -15.62 14.50 4.65
N GLU A 247 -15.16 15.07 5.77
CA GLU A 247 -14.81 16.50 5.86
C GLU A 247 -13.72 16.88 4.85
N ALA A 248 -12.77 15.97 4.62
CA ALA A 248 -11.72 16.16 3.62
C ALA A 248 -12.18 15.98 2.17
N GLY A 249 -13.42 15.55 1.91
CA GLY A 249 -14.00 15.39 0.59
C GLY A 249 -13.87 13.98 -0.01
N ALA A 250 -13.62 12.96 0.79
CA ALA A 250 -13.70 11.58 0.31
C ALA A 250 -15.13 11.22 -0.10
N GLU A 251 -15.26 10.50 -1.22
CA GLU A 251 -16.56 10.04 -1.75
C GLU A 251 -17.00 8.71 -1.12
N SER A 252 -16.05 7.96 -0.59
CA SER A 252 -16.34 6.62 -0.08
C SER A 252 -15.24 6.12 0.81
N VAL A 253 -15.59 5.12 1.63
CA VAL A 253 -14.66 4.41 2.50
C VAL A 253 -14.68 2.91 2.23
N SER A 254 -13.58 2.27 2.59
CA SER A 254 -13.46 0.82 2.72
C SER A 254 -12.59 0.50 3.92
N TYR A 255 -12.54 -0.75 4.31
CA TYR A 255 -11.67 -1.17 5.40
C TYR A 255 -11.05 -2.54 5.13
N THR A 256 -9.97 -2.81 5.84
CA THR A 256 -9.30 -4.11 5.82
C THR A 256 -8.81 -4.42 7.23
N ILE A 257 -9.15 -5.59 7.76
CA ILE A 257 -8.63 -6.06 9.04
C ILE A 257 -7.19 -6.56 8.86
N LEU A 258 -6.36 -6.34 9.86
CA LEU A 258 -4.95 -6.73 9.89
C LEU A 258 -4.73 -8.18 9.43
N ARG A 259 -3.76 -8.35 8.52
CA ARG A 259 -3.25 -9.64 8.05
C ARG A 259 -1.78 -9.78 8.40
N LEU A 260 -1.39 -10.96 8.84
CA LEU A 260 -0.04 -11.27 9.29
C LEU A 260 0.51 -12.53 8.59
N PRO A 261 0.66 -12.51 7.25
CA PRO A 261 1.16 -13.66 6.52
C PRO A 261 2.64 -13.90 6.82
N TYR A 262 3.02 -15.16 7.02
CA TYR A 262 4.40 -15.62 7.15
C TYR A 262 5.21 -14.80 8.19
N SER A 263 6.38 -14.33 7.82
CA SER A 263 7.30 -13.52 8.61
C SER A 263 6.74 -12.19 9.12
N VAL A 264 5.66 -11.68 8.52
CA VAL A 264 4.98 -10.46 9.02
C VAL A 264 4.43 -10.65 10.43
N LYS A 265 4.01 -11.88 10.76
CA LYS A 265 3.52 -12.20 12.11
C LYS A 265 4.59 -11.87 13.18
N ASP A 266 5.78 -12.36 12.98
CA ASP A 266 6.84 -12.22 13.98
C ASP A 266 7.36 -10.78 14.06
N ILE A 267 7.46 -10.10 12.92
CA ILE A 267 7.78 -8.66 12.86
C ILE A 267 6.74 -7.83 13.64
N PHE A 268 5.46 -8.08 13.44
CA PHE A 268 4.40 -7.34 14.10
C PHE A 268 4.30 -7.66 15.59
N LEU A 269 4.49 -8.91 16.00
CA LEU A 269 4.51 -9.31 17.41
C LEU A 269 5.67 -8.67 18.16
N LYS A 270 6.85 -8.60 17.52
CA LYS A 270 8.01 -7.89 18.07
C LYS A 270 7.74 -6.38 18.17
N TRP A 271 7.12 -5.78 17.15
CA TRP A 271 6.71 -4.38 17.19
C TRP A 271 5.72 -4.10 18.34
N LEU A 272 4.73 -4.97 18.57
CA LEU A 272 3.79 -4.85 19.69
C LEU A 272 4.51 -4.89 21.04
N GLU A 273 5.48 -5.80 21.17
CA GLU A 273 6.30 -5.89 22.40
C GLU A 273 7.09 -4.62 22.67
N ASP A 274 7.72 -4.08 21.63
CA ASP A 274 8.60 -2.93 21.74
C ASP A 274 7.85 -1.61 21.94
N HIS A 275 6.65 -1.47 21.36
CA HIS A 275 5.95 -0.18 21.29
C HIS A 275 4.58 -0.16 21.98
N GLN A 276 3.96 -1.31 22.21
CA GLN A 276 2.62 -1.43 22.78
C GLN A 276 2.51 -2.62 23.76
N PRO A 277 3.47 -2.77 24.72
CA PRO A 277 3.52 -3.95 25.61
C PRO A 277 2.22 -4.13 26.38
N ASN A 278 1.62 -3.05 26.88
CA ASN A 278 0.38 -3.07 27.66
C ASN A 278 -0.86 -3.46 26.83
N ARG A 279 -0.81 -3.33 25.51
CA ARG A 279 -1.91 -3.69 24.58
C ARG A 279 -1.67 -5.01 23.85
N LYS A 280 -0.44 -5.55 23.89
CA LYS A 280 -0.01 -6.74 23.13
C LYS A 280 -0.99 -7.90 23.29
N GLN A 281 -1.29 -8.29 24.52
CA GLN A 281 -2.16 -9.45 24.77
C GLN A 281 -3.61 -9.20 24.32
N LYS A 282 -4.14 -7.99 24.52
CA LYS A 282 -5.47 -7.60 24.04
C LYS A 282 -5.59 -7.69 22.52
N VAL A 283 -4.59 -7.19 21.79
CA VAL A 283 -4.53 -7.26 20.31
C VAL A 283 -4.47 -8.70 19.83
N ILE A 284 -3.61 -9.52 20.43
CA ILE A 284 -3.48 -10.95 20.10
C ILE A 284 -4.82 -11.68 20.31
N ASN A 285 -5.47 -11.49 21.44
CA ASN A 285 -6.74 -12.17 21.77
C ASN A 285 -7.85 -11.75 20.80
N LYS A 286 -7.95 -10.45 20.50
CA LYS A 286 -8.96 -9.96 19.53
C LYS A 286 -8.67 -10.42 18.11
N LEU A 287 -7.42 -10.50 17.67
CA LEU A 287 -7.07 -11.07 16.36
C LEU A 287 -7.45 -12.54 16.26
N ARG A 288 -7.19 -13.32 17.32
CA ARG A 288 -7.56 -14.74 17.38
C ARG A 288 -9.07 -14.94 17.32
N SER A 289 -9.86 -14.10 18.02
CA SER A 289 -11.33 -14.19 17.97
C SER A 289 -11.92 -13.92 16.58
N LEU A 290 -11.22 -13.13 15.75
CA LEU A 290 -11.62 -12.84 14.38
C LEU A 290 -11.17 -13.91 13.37
N LYS A 291 -10.31 -14.84 13.77
CA LYS A 291 -9.61 -15.75 12.86
C LYS A 291 -9.57 -17.18 13.36
N ASP A 292 -10.62 -17.60 14.06
CA ASP A 292 -10.80 -18.95 14.59
C ASP A 292 -9.56 -19.44 15.39
N GLY A 293 -9.10 -18.61 16.34
CA GLY A 293 -7.99 -18.94 17.22
C GLY A 293 -6.60 -18.67 16.63
N GLN A 294 -6.48 -18.34 15.34
CA GLN A 294 -5.21 -18.07 14.67
C GLN A 294 -4.90 -16.57 14.59
N LEU A 295 -3.64 -16.19 14.36
CA LEU A 295 -3.25 -14.80 14.12
C LEU A 295 -3.39 -14.39 12.65
N ASN A 296 -3.40 -15.34 11.74
CA ASN A 296 -3.60 -15.11 10.31
C ASN A 296 -4.42 -16.25 9.69
N ARG A 297 -5.30 -15.88 8.76
CA ARG A 297 -5.99 -16.81 7.85
C ARG A 297 -5.76 -16.36 6.42
N SER A 298 -5.63 -17.32 5.52
CA SER A 298 -5.39 -17.07 4.09
C SER A 298 -6.61 -17.35 3.22
N GLU A 299 -7.70 -17.85 3.80
CA GLU A 299 -8.93 -18.22 3.10
C GLU A 299 -9.59 -17.03 2.42
N PHE A 300 -9.99 -17.21 1.18
CA PHE A 300 -10.67 -16.19 0.40
C PHE A 300 -12.02 -15.82 1.02
N GLY A 301 -12.42 -14.56 0.88
CA GLY A 301 -13.65 -14.01 1.45
C GLY A 301 -13.54 -13.59 2.92
N GLU A 302 -12.68 -14.21 3.71
CA GLU A 302 -12.59 -14.02 5.16
C GLU A 302 -11.33 -13.26 5.59
N ARG A 303 -10.24 -13.44 4.86
CA ARG A 303 -8.91 -12.91 5.23
C ARG A 303 -8.84 -11.40 5.41
N PHE A 304 -9.78 -10.63 4.81
CA PHE A 304 -9.82 -9.17 4.89
C PHE A 304 -10.84 -8.64 5.90
N ARG A 305 -11.87 -9.42 6.26
CA ARG A 305 -13.00 -8.95 7.06
C ARG A 305 -13.11 -9.58 8.45
N GLY A 306 -12.49 -10.74 8.67
CA GLY A 306 -12.61 -11.52 9.89
C GLY A 306 -13.99 -12.17 10.05
N LYS A 307 -14.11 -13.04 11.04
CA LYS A 307 -15.33 -13.79 11.41
C LYS A 307 -15.84 -13.42 12.79
N GLY A 308 -16.99 -14.00 13.16
CA GLY A 308 -17.56 -13.91 14.49
C GLY A 308 -18.23 -12.57 14.80
N ALA A 309 -18.78 -12.46 16.00
CA ALA A 309 -19.56 -11.30 16.43
C ALA A 309 -18.79 -9.97 16.31
N TYR A 310 -17.51 -10.00 16.61
CA TYR A 310 -16.68 -8.79 16.55
C TYR A 310 -16.39 -8.32 15.11
N GLY A 311 -16.17 -9.25 14.18
CA GLY A 311 -16.05 -8.93 12.75
C GLY A 311 -17.34 -8.33 12.19
N GLU A 312 -18.46 -8.89 12.61
CA GLU A 312 -19.79 -8.41 12.27
C GLU A 312 -20.06 -7.01 12.85
N GLN A 313 -19.66 -6.74 14.09
CA GLN A 313 -19.76 -5.42 14.71
C GLN A 313 -18.96 -4.36 13.91
N ILE A 314 -17.73 -4.67 13.50
CA ILE A 314 -16.93 -3.76 12.66
C ILE A 314 -17.64 -3.51 11.33
N ARG A 315 -18.19 -4.55 10.70
CA ARG A 315 -18.93 -4.42 9.44
C ARG A 315 -20.13 -3.51 9.59
N GLN A 316 -20.98 -3.77 10.59
CA GLN A 316 -22.17 -2.97 10.87
C GLN A 316 -21.83 -1.52 11.20
N LEU A 317 -20.79 -1.29 11.99
CA LEU A 317 -20.30 0.05 12.33
C LEU A 317 -19.94 0.83 11.07
N VAL A 318 -19.15 0.24 10.17
CA VAL A 318 -18.77 0.88 8.91
C VAL A 318 -19.98 1.10 8.01
N ASP A 319 -20.87 0.12 7.88
CA ASP A 319 -22.06 0.21 7.03
C ASP A 319 -23.02 1.33 7.49
N ILE A 320 -23.30 1.40 8.80
CA ILE A 320 -24.16 2.43 9.39
C ILE A 320 -23.58 3.83 9.17
N HIS A 321 -22.30 4.00 9.50
CA HIS A 321 -21.65 5.31 9.38
C HIS A 321 -21.39 5.70 7.92
N SER A 322 -21.17 4.74 7.02
CA SER A 322 -21.10 5.02 5.58
C SER A 322 -22.39 5.61 5.04
N LYS A 323 -23.55 5.06 5.47
CA LYS A 323 -24.86 5.62 5.11
C LYS A 323 -25.08 7.00 5.74
N ARG A 324 -24.80 7.14 7.03
CA ARG A 324 -24.96 8.42 7.77
C ARG A 324 -24.14 9.56 7.16
N LEU A 325 -22.92 9.25 6.74
CA LEU A 325 -21.96 10.24 6.21
C LEU A 325 -22.00 10.37 4.68
N ASP A 326 -22.91 9.67 4.00
CA ASP A 326 -22.94 9.62 2.53
C ASP A 326 -21.57 9.24 1.92
N LEU A 327 -20.95 8.20 2.48
CA LEU A 327 -19.68 7.60 2.05
C LEU A 327 -19.86 6.21 1.42
N GLY A 328 -21.10 5.81 1.19
CA GLY A 328 -21.48 4.49 0.66
C GLY A 328 -22.03 4.54 -0.77
N LYS A 329 -21.84 5.63 -1.50
CA LYS A 329 -22.37 5.74 -2.88
C LYS A 329 -21.88 4.59 -3.74
N LYS A 330 -22.81 3.99 -4.49
CA LYS A 330 -22.47 3.00 -5.51
C LYS A 330 -21.62 3.72 -6.57
N ARG A 331 -20.40 3.26 -6.70
CA ARG A 331 -19.44 3.90 -7.61
C ARG A 331 -19.69 3.45 -9.02
N GLU A 332 -19.64 4.40 -9.93
CA GLU A 332 -19.56 4.05 -11.34
C GLU A 332 -18.23 3.34 -11.62
N PRO A 333 -18.25 2.30 -12.45
CA PRO A 333 -17.02 1.70 -12.94
C PRO A 333 -16.14 2.73 -13.65
N LEU A 334 -14.82 2.58 -13.53
CA LEU A 334 -13.92 3.42 -14.31
C LEU A 334 -14.11 3.15 -15.81
N ASN A 335 -14.05 4.20 -16.59
CA ASN A 335 -14.29 4.17 -18.02
C ASN A 335 -13.12 3.50 -18.76
N CYS A 336 -13.34 2.28 -19.24
CA CYS A 336 -12.40 1.55 -20.09
C CYS A 336 -12.50 1.95 -21.57
N SER A 337 -13.62 2.54 -22.00
CA SER A 337 -13.84 2.91 -23.41
C SER A 337 -13.10 4.16 -23.85
N ALA A 338 -12.64 4.99 -22.88
CA ALA A 338 -11.81 6.15 -23.16
C ALA A 338 -10.39 5.79 -23.61
N PHE A 339 -9.98 4.53 -23.43
CA PHE A 339 -8.63 4.07 -23.73
C PHE A 339 -8.22 4.34 -25.18
N ARG A 340 -7.04 4.90 -25.31
CA ARG A 340 -6.36 5.11 -26.60
C ARG A 340 -5.03 4.38 -26.60
N ARG A 341 -4.83 3.56 -27.60
CA ARG A 341 -3.58 2.79 -27.74
C ARG A 341 -2.42 3.74 -27.98
N PRO A 342 -1.38 3.77 -27.11
CA PRO A 342 -0.25 4.64 -27.34
C PRO A 342 0.56 4.19 -28.57
N ALA A 343 1.15 5.15 -29.28
CA ALA A 343 2.03 4.83 -30.40
C ALA A 343 3.27 4.06 -29.91
N ASN A 344 3.66 3.04 -30.63
CA ASN A 344 4.89 2.29 -30.40
C ASN A 344 6.08 3.16 -30.79
N GLY A 345 6.61 4.00 -29.90
CA GLY A 345 7.97 4.57 -29.93
C GLY A 345 8.56 5.16 -31.22
N GLN A 346 7.95 4.96 -32.38
CA GLN A 346 8.17 5.74 -33.59
C GLN A 346 7.22 6.94 -33.53
N LEU A 347 7.76 8.09 -33.24
CA LEU A 347 7.13 9.35 -33.65
C LEU A 347 6.79 9.18 -35.13
N GLY A 348 5.48 9.11 -35.44
CA GLY A 348 5.04 9.10 -36.79
C GLY A 348 5.59 10.38 -37.46
N LEU A 349 6.48 10.21 -38.43
CA LEU A 349 7.05 11.29 -39.24
C LEU A 349 5.97 12.03 -40.07
N PHE A 350 4.69 11.63 -39.89
CA PHE A 350 3.55 12.20 -40.59
C PHE A 350 2.34 12.27 -39.65
N SER A 351 2.33 13.23 -38.75
CA SER A 351 1.10 13.69 -38.09
C SER A 351 1.06 15.22 -38.29
N ASN A 352 0.46 15.61 -39.43
CA ASN A 352 -0.07 16.96 -39.61
C ASN A 352 -1.31 17.15 -38.77
#